data_e5ba12add67fb2522014f7464f9b69af
#
_entry.id   e5ba12add67fb2522014f7464f9b69af
#
_cell.length_a   1.000
_cell.length_b   1.000
_cell.length_c   1.000
_cell.angle_alpha   90.00
_cell.angle_beta   90.00
_cell.angle_gamma   90.00
#
_symmetry.space_group_name_H-M   'P 1'
#
loop_
_entity.id
_entity.type
_entity.pdbx_description
1 polymer ?
#
loop_
_entity_poly.entity_id
_entity_poly.type
_entity_poly.pdbx_seq_one_letter_code
_entity_poly.pdbx_strand_id
1 'polypeptide(L)'
;MKHIRSGFKFALFFIGTIALYVVWRVSSLFIPNKQYWRQLAFGSWTKFFVYISGMKIEVIGEPPTPPFFLASNHLSYTDIAALRAVVPGVFVAKREIDEWPIAGRLVRDMGVIFINRTNRRDIPRAGAEIIEKLDGGEGVIIFPEGTSTKGETVLPFNSSFFEFAARIDLPVSYAAISYRTPPDGPTASEVVCWWED
;
A
#
# COMPACT_ATOMS: atom_id res chain seq x y z
N MET A 1 -1.50 19.48 26.01
CA MET A 1 -2.33 18.27 25.86
C MET A 1 -2.30 17.67 24.46
N LYS A 2 -2.35 18.46 23.35
CA LYS A 2 -2.31 17.91 21.97
C LYS A 2 -1.03 17.10 21.68
N HIS A 3 0.15 17.62 22.03
CA HIS A 3 1.45 16.95 21.81
C HIS A 3 1.60 15.64 22.59
N ILE A 4 1.07 15.56 23.81
CA ILE A 4 1.10 14.34 24.62
C ILE A 4 0.23 13.24 23.98
N ARG A 5 -0.95 13.61 23.47
CA ARG A 5 -1.82 12.68 22.75
C ARG A 5 -1.18 12.17 21.46
N SER A 6 -0.49 13.05 20.70
CA SER A 6 0.22 12.65 19.48
C SER A 6 1.39 11.71 19.79
N GLY A 7 2.21 12.03 20.80
CA GLY A 7 3.30 11.16 21.24
C GLY A 7 2.81 9.80 21.71
N PHE A 8 1.70 9.75 22.45
CA PHE A 8 1.09 8.48 22.87
C PHE A 8 0.60 7.64 21.68
N LYS A 9 -0.10 8.26 20.72
CA LYS A 9 -0.55 7.56 19.50
C LYS A 9 0.61 7.02 18.68
N PHE A 10 1.69 7.80 18.56
CA PHE A 10 2.91 7.40 17.87
C PHE A 10 3.56 6.18 18.55
N ALA A 11 3.75 6.23 19.86
CA ALA A 11 4.30 5.10 20.63
C ALA A 11 3.41 3.86 20.50
N LEU A 12 2.09 4.02 20.64
CA LEU A 12 1.14 2.94 20.50
C LEU A 12 1.17 2.32 19.10
N PHE A 13 1.33 3.14 18.06
CA PHE A 13 1.47 2.66 16.68
C PHE A 13 2.71 1.78 16.51
N PHE A 14 3.87 2.23 16.98
CA PHE A 14 5.11 1.44 16.86
C PHE A 14 5.07 0.16 17.70
N ILE A 15 4.61 0.23 18.93
CA ILE A 15 4.47 -0.95 19.80
C ILE A 15 3.49 -1.94 19.17
N GLY A 16 2.33 -1.48 18.71
CA GLY A 16 1.33 -2.32 18.06
C GLY A 16 1.84 -2.93 16.75
N THR A 17 2.59 -2.17 15.94
CA THR A 17 3.21 -2.67 14.71
C THR A 17 4.20 -3.80 15.01
N ILE A 18 5.09 -3.61 15.99
CA ILE A 18 6.05 -4.62 16.40
C ILE A 18 5.33 -5.85 16.94
N ALA A 19 4.34 -5.68 17.81
CA ALA A 19 3.57 -6.77 18.39
C ALA A 19 2.84 -7.59 17.31
N LEU A 20 2.13 -6.94 16.40
CA LEU A 20 1.45 -7.59 15.28
C LEU A 20 2.43 -8.34 14.38
N TYR A 21 3.57 -7.74 14.07
CA TYR A 21 4.60 -8.37 13.25
C TYR A 21 5.19 -9.61 13.93
N VAL A 22 5.52 -9.53 15.21
CA VAL A 22 6.07 -10.67 15.97
C VAL A 22 5.03 -11.79 16.06
N VAL A 23 3.78 -11.48 16.40
CA VAL A 23 2.70 -12.46 16.44
C VAL A 23 2.52 -13.13 15.08
N TRP A 24 2.48 -12.36 14.01
CA TRP A 24 2.40 -12.91 12.66
C TRP A 24 3.61 -13.81 12.32
N ARG A 25 4.83 -13.37 12.62
CA ARG A 25 6.06 -14.12 12.33
C ARG A 25 6.11 -15.45 13.07
N VAL A 26 5.80 -15.45 14.36
CA VAL A 26 5.82 -16.66 15.17
C VAL A 26 4.70 -17.60 14.76
N SER A 27 3.47 -17.12 14.65
CA SER A 27 2.32 -17.95 14.29
C SER A 27 2.42 -18.48 12.85
N SER A 28 3.10 -17.77 11.95
CA SER A 28 3.34 -18.24 10.59
C SER A 28 4.17 -19.54 10.51
N LEU A 29 4.86 -19.93 11.58
CA LEU A 29 5.54 -21.22 11.66
C LEU A 29 4.55 -22.39 11.69
N PHE A 30 3.38 -22.17 12.26
CA PHE A 30 2.36 -23.20 12.53
C PHE A 30 1.18 -23.15 11.54
N ILE A 31 0.99 -22.04 10.80
CA ILE A 31 -0.13 -21.86 9.88
C ILE A 31 0.28 -22.29 8.47
N PRO A 32 -0.38 -23.29 7.87
CA PRO A 32 -0.02 -23.81 6.54
C PRO A 32 -0.21 -22.78 5.42
N ASN A 33 -1.35 -22.08 5.40
CA ASN A 33 -1.65 -21.11 4.35
C ASN A 33 -0.97 -19.77 4.66
N LYS A 34 0.30 -19.63 4.24
CA LYS A 34 1.14 -18.46 4.46
C LYS A 34 0.58 -17.20 3.81
N GLN A 35 0.02 -17.34 2.61
CA GLN A 35 -0.55 -16.22 1.85
C GLN A 35 -1.76 -15.63 2.58
N TYR A 36 -2.72 -16.48 2.93
CA TYR A 36 -3.91 -16.04 3.66
C TYR A 36 -3.54 -15.38 5.00
N TRP A 37 -2.60 -15.98 5.75
CA TRP A 37 -2.16 -15.47 7.04
C TRP A 37 -1.45 -14.12 6.92
N ARG A 38 -0.61 -13.95 5.90
CA ARG A 38 0.03 -12.67 5.57
C ARG A 38 -1.01 -11.61 5.20
N GLN A 39 -1.98 -11.94 4.35
CA GLN A 39 -3.05 -11.04 3.95
C GLN A 39 -3.90 -10.59 5.16
N LEU A 40 -4.20 -11.50 6.09
CA LEU A 40 -4.92 -11.18 7.32
C LEU A 40 -4.12 -10.25 8.23
N ALA A 41 -2.84 -10.54 8.44
CA ALA A 41 -1.95 -9.74 9.29
C ALA A 41 -1.77 -8.32 8.72
N PHE A 42 -1.52 -8.20 7.41
CA PHE A 42 -1.37 -6.90 6.77
C PHE A 42 -2.68 -6.09 6.81
N GLY A 43 -3.83 -6.73 6.54
CA GLY A 43 -5.13 -6.08 6.68
C GLY A 43 -5.45 -5.63 8.11
N SER A 44 -5.06 -6.42 9.10
CA SER A 44 -5.22 -6.06 10.52
C SER A 44 -4.35 -4.86 10.89
N TRP A 45 -3.09 -4.83 10.41
CA TRP A 45 -2.19 -3.70 10.62
C TRP A 45 -2.72 -2.42 9.98
N THR A 46 -3.23 -2.47 8.75
CA THR A 46 -3.79 -1.27 8.09
C THR A 46 -5.03 -0.74 8.79
N LYS A 47 -5.92 -1.61 9.25
CA LYS A 47 -7.10 -1.21 10.06
C LYS A 47 -6.67 -0.58 11.39
N PHE A 48 -5.65 -1.13 12.02
CA PHE A 48 -5.07 -0.56 13.23
C PHE A 48 -4.48 0.84 12.98
N PHE A 49 -3.74 1.04 11.87
CA PHE A 49 -3.25 2.34 11.46
C PHE A 49 -4.39 3.35 11.24
N VAL A 50 -5.41 2.97 10.48
CA VAL A 50 -6.60 3.81 10.21
C VAL A 50 -7.28 4.21 11.52
N TYR A 51 -7.43 3.27 12.45
CA TYR A 51 -8.03 3.53 13.76
C TYR A 51 -7.20 4.53 14.60
N ILE A 52 -5.89 4.33 14.72
CA ILE A 52 -5.01 5.19 15.53
C ILE A 52 -4.88 6.59 14.91
N SER A 53 -4.73 6.68 13.59
CA SER A 53 -4.66 7.96 12.89
C SER A 53 -5.94 8.77 13.07
N GLY A 54 -7.09 8.09 13.22
CA GLY A 54 -8.41 8.71 13.23
C GLY A 54 -8.94 8.99 11.83
N MET A 55 -8.34 8.37 10.82
CA MET A 55 -8.77 8.47 9.43
C MET A 55 -10.17 7.84 9.29
N LYS A 56 -11.03 8.49 8.53
CA LYS A 56 -12.33 7.96 8.11
C LYS A 56 -12.24 7.66 6.61
N ILE A 57 -12.52 6.43 6.23
CA ILE A 57 -12.52 6.01 4.84
C ILE A 57 -13.96 5.98 4.35
N GLU A 58 -14.23 6.71 3.31
CA GLU A 58 -15.48 6.66 2.54
C GLU A 58 -15.18 5.96 1.22
N VAL A 59 -15.94 4.93 0.91
CA VAL A 59 -15.78 4.16 -0.33
C VAL A 59 -16.96 4.46 -1.24
N ILE A 60 -16.67 4.93 -2.45
CA ILE A 60 -17.67 5.18 -3.49
C ILE A 60 -17.46 4.17 -4.61
N GLY A 61 -18.48 3.40 -4.93
CA GLY A 61 -18.39 2.28 -5.87
C GLY A 61 -18.09 0.95 -5.21
N GLU A 62 -17.81 -0.05 -6.01
CA GLU A 62 -17.59 -1.43 -5.57
C GLU A 62 -16.10 -1.78 -5.63
N PRO A 63 -15.47 -2.09 -4.48
CA PRO A 63 -14.09 -2.56 -4.47
C PRO A 63 -13.92 -3.89 -5.20
N PRO A 64 -12.85 -4.08 -5.98
CA PRO A 64 -12.60 -5.34 -6.66
C PRO A 64 -12.28 -6.47 -5.66
N THR A 65 -12.68 -7.68 -6.02
CA THR A 65 -12.30 -8.91 -5.29
C THR A 65 -11.12 -9.59 -5.96
N PRO A 66 -10.17 -10.16 -5.20
CA PRO A 66 -9.02 -10.86 -5.77
C PRO A 66 -9.42 -12.10 -6.64
N PRO A 67 -8.66 -12.38 -7.71
CA PRO A 67 -7.50 -11.60 -8.16
C PRO A 67 -7.90 -10.33 -8.89
N PHE A 68 -7.15 -9.24 -8.71
CA PHE A 68 -7.36 -7.99 -9.43
C PHE A 68 -6.04 -7.25 -9.66
N PHE A 69 -5.98 -6.46 -10.74
CA PHE A 69 -4.93 -5.48 -10.97
C PHE A 69 -5.54 -4.08 -10.87
N LEU A 70 -5.10 -3.30 -9.86
CA LEU A 70 -5.69 -2.00 -9.54
C LEU A 70 -4.66 -0.89 -9.67
N ALA A 71 -4.99 0.12 -10.49
CA ALA A 71 -4.23 1.35 -10.63
C ALA A 71 -4.88 2.48 -9.82
N SER A 72 -4.09 3.24 -9.07
CA SER A 72 -4.56 4.40 -8.31
C SER A 72 -3.60 5.57 -8.44
N ASN A 73 -4.11 6.80 -8.28
CA ASN A 73 -3.27 7.96 -8.03
C ASN A 73 -2.57 7.85 -6.67
N HIS A 74 -1.49 8.63 -6.47
CA HIS A 74 -0.66 8.55 -5.28
C HIS A 74 -0.46 9.93 -4.65
N LEU A 75 -0.83 10.05 -3.37
CA LEU A 75 -0.77 11.29 -2.62
C LEU A 75 0.13 11.19 -1.38
N SER A 76 0.25 9.99 -0.81
CA SER A 76 0.90 9.82 0.49
C SER A 76 1.22 8.35 0.78
N TYR A 77 2.15 8.11 1.69
CA TYR A 77 2.34 6.78 2.29
C TYR A 77 1.07 6.25 3.00
N THR A 78 0.16 7.14 3.40
CA THR A 78 -1.14 6.75 3.99
C THR A 78 -2.08 6.09 3.00
N ASP A 79 -1.87 6.26 1.68
CA ASP A 79 -2.65 5.59 0.62
C ASP A 79 -2.55 4.08 0.73
N ILE A 80 -1.38 3.58 1.14
CA ILE A 80 -1.14 2.15 1.34
C ILE A 80 -2.10 1.60 2.40
N ALA A 81 -2.22 2.30 3.54
CA ALA A 81 -3.12 1.89 4.60
C ALA A 81 -4.59 2.07 4.21
N ALA A 82 -4.93 3.17 3.53
CA ALA A 82 -6.29 3.46 3.09
C ALA A 82 -6.80 2.41 2.09
N LEU A 83 -6.06 2.17 1.00
CA LEU A 83 -6.44 1.15 0.01
C LEU A 83 -6.45 -0.24 0.61
N ARG A 84 -5.40 -0.61 1.36
CA ARG A 84 -5.30 -1.95 1.92
C ARG A 84 -6.37 -2.25 2.98
N ALA A 85 -6.91 -1.23 3.65
CA ALA A 85 -8.04 -1.40 4.56
C ALA A 85 -9.35 -1.75 3.81
N VAL A 86 -9.44 -1.39 2.52
CA VAL A 86 -10.62 -1.60 1.67
C VAL A 86 -10.49 -2.85 0.80
N VAL A 87 -9.31 -3.03 0.16
CA VAL A 87 -9.08 -4.15 -0.78
C VAL A 87 -7.90 -5.01 -0.35
N PRO A 88 -8.04 -6.36 -0.36
CA PRO A 88 -6.96 -7.27 -0.01
C PRO A 88 -6.00 -7.44 -1.19
N GLY A 89 -4.86 -6.73 -1.16
CA GLY A 89 -3.85 -6.79 -2.22
C GLY A 89 -2.44 -6.54 -1.71
N VAL A 90 -1.46 -6.74 -2.58
CA VAL A 90 -0.07 -6.36 -2.39
C VAL A 90 0.26 -5.14 -3.25
N PHE A 91 1.28 -4.40 -2.88
CA PHE A 91 1.67 -3.18 -3.59
C PHE A 91 2.93 -3.40 -4.43
N VAL A 92 3.07 -2.58 -5.47
CA VAL A 92 4.34 -2.42 -6.18
C VAL A 92 5.01 -1.15 -5.67
N ALA A 93 6.25 -1.26 -5.21
CA ALA A 93 7.01 -0.17 -4.59
C ALA A 93 8.39 0.02 -5.23
N LYS A 94 9.00 1.18 -5.00
CA LYS A 94 10.39 1.48 -5.41
C LYS A 94 11.36 0.53 -4.74
N ARG A 95 12.40 0.07 -5.46
CA ARG A 95 13.43 -0.85 -4.95
C ARG A 95 14.17 -0.31 -3.72
N GLU A 96 14.36 0.98 -3.65
CA GLU A 96 15.07 1.68 -2.58
C GLU A 96 14.39 1.46 -1.21
N ILE A 97 13.07 1.25 -1.17
CA ILE A 97 12.33 0.96 0.08
C ILE A 97 12.75 -0.39 0.68
N ASP A 98 13.17 -1.34 -0.16
CA ASP A 98 13.67 -2.64 0.26
C ASP A 98 14.97 -2.53 1.10
N GLU A 99 15.73 -1.47 0.88
CA GLU A 99 17.00 -1.20 1.55
C GLU A 99 16.84 -0.46 2.89
N TRP A 100 15.63 -0.02 3.21
CA TRP A 100 15.38 0.68 4.47
C TRP A 100 15.59 -0.25 5.67
N PRO A 101 16.37 0.17 6.67
CA PRO A 101 16.56 -0.62 7.88
C PRO A 101 15.22 -0.97 8.53
N ILE A 102 15.03 -2.24 8.90
CA ILE A 102 13.82 -2.76 9.55
C ILE A 102 12.57 -2.66 8.65
N ALA A 103 12.25 -1.46 8.15
CA ALA A 103 11.06 -1.23 7.35
C ALA A 103 11.07 -2.01 6.03
N GLY A 104 12.20 -2.07 5.33
CA GLY A 104 12.33 -2.84 4.09
C GLY A 104 12.00 -4.32 4.29
N ARG A 105 12.51 -4.92 5.38
CA ARG A 105 12.19 -6.31 5.71
C ARG A 105 10.70 -6.51 6.02
N LEU A 106 10.10 -5.61 6.79
CA LEU A 106 8.69 -5.68 7.13
C LEU A 106 7.82 -5.58 5.87
N VAL A 107 8.12 -4.64 4.99
CA VAL A 107 7.39 -4.41 3.73
C VAL A 107 7.55 -5.61 2.79
N ARG A 108 8.76 -6.19 2.68
CA ARG A 108 9.03 -7.42 1.91
C ARG A 108 8.21 -8.60 2.45
N ASP A 109 8.21 -8.79 3.75
CA ASP A 109 7.45 -9.85 4.42
C ASP A 109 5.93 -9.70 4.23
N MET A 110 5.44 -8.48 3.98
CA MET A 110 4.04 -8.23 3.60
C MET A 110 3.74 -8.53 2.13
N GLY A 111 4.75 -8.95 1.36
CA GLY A 111 4.60 -9.40 -0.03
C GLY A 111 4.62 -8.28 -1.06
N VAL A 112 5.15 -7.12 -0.71
CA VAL A 112 5.33 -6.00 -1.65
C VAL A 112 6.30 -6.41 -2.75
N ILE A 113 5.96 -6.08 -3.98
CA ILE A 113 6.78 -6.29 -5.17
C ILE A 113 7.65 -5.05 -5.38
N PHE A 114 8.98 -5.24 -5.37
CA PHE A 114 9.90 -4.13 -5.57
C PHE A 114 10.32 -4.01 -7.02
N ILE A 115 10.35 -2.78 -7.56
CA ILE A 115 10.75 -2.49 -8.92
C ILE A 115 11.81 -1.38 -8.96
N ASN A 116 12.91 -1.64 -9.66
CA ASN A 116 13.87 -0.62 -10.03
C ASN A 116 13.50 -0.05 -11.40
N ARG A 117 12.93 1.15 -11.43
CA ARG A 117 12.42 1.81 -12.64
C ARG A 117 13.53 2.34 -13.54
N THR A 118 14.71 2.59 -13.02
CA THR A 118 15.87 3.06 -13.77
C THR A 118 16.57 1.91 -14.50
N ASN A 119 16.37 0.69 -14.03
CA ASN A 119 16.94 -0.52 -14.63
C ASN A 119 15.89 -1.24 -15.49
N ARG A 120 15.94 -1.05 -16.81
CA ARG A 120 15.02 -1.72 -17.74
C ARG A 120 15.01 -3.24 -17.65
N ARG A 121 16.09 -3.86 -17.14
CA ARG A 121 16.16 -5.32 -16.95
C ARG A 121 15.36 -5.80 -15.76
N ASP A 122 15.01 -4.91 -14.83
CA ASP A 122 14.20 -5.26 -13.66
C ASP A 122 12.69 -5.29 -13.97
N ILE A 123 12.28 -4.59 -15.03
CA ILE A 123 10.86 -4.52 -15.44
C ILE A 123 10.28 -5.90 -15.74
N PRO A 124 10.93 -6.78 -16.56
CA PRO A 124 10.42 -8.13 -16.80
C PRO A 124 10.34 -9.00 -15.53
N ARG A 125 11.32 -8.87 -14.63
CA ARG A 125 11.30 -9.60 -13.35
C ARG A 125 10.10 -9.18 -12.50
N ALA A 126 9.92 -7.87 -12.29
CA ALA A 126 8.78 -7.35 -11.52
C ALA A 126 7.44 -7.73 -12.17
N GLY A 127 7.38 -7.73 -13.51
CA GLY A 127 6.20 -8.19 -14.25
C GLY A 127 5.88 -9.66 -14.02
N ALA A 128 6.89 -10.53 -14.03
CA ALA A 128 6.71 -11.94 -13.74
C ALA A 128 6.18 -12.16 -12.30
N GLU A 129 6.71 -11.40 -11.33
CA GLU A 129 6.26 -11.45 -9.94
C GLU A 129 4.82 -10.94 -9.77
N ILE A 130 4.43 -9.90 -10.53
CA ILE A 130 3.04 -9.42 -10.57
C ILE A 130 2.10 -10.52 -11.08
N ILE A 131 2.46 -11.17 -12.20
CA ILE A 131 1.67 -12.25 -12.78
C ILE A 131 1.56 -13.43 -11.79
N GLU A 132 2.67 -13.84 -11.16
CA GLU A 132 2.67 -14.88 -10.15
C GLU A 132 1.71 -14.58 -8.99
N LYS A 133 1.66 -13.33 -8.52
CA LYS A 133 0.71 -12.92 -7.47
C LYS A 133 -0.74 -13.02 -7.92
N LEU A 134 -1.04 -12.56 -9.12
CA LEU A 134 -2.38 -12.61 -9.69
C LEU A 134 -2.84 -14.07 -9.93
N ASP A 135 -1.97 -14.91 -10.49
CA ASP A 135 -2.24 -16.33 -10.70
C ASP A 135 -2.42 -17.07 -9.35
N GLY A 136 -1.72 -16.61 -8.32
CA GLY A 136 -1.90 -17.08 -6.94
C GLY A 136 -3.18 -16.58 -6.26
N GLY A 137 -4.04 -15.84 -6.96
CA GLY A 137 -5.31 -15.32 -6.44
C GLY A 137 -5.17 -14.07 -5.55
N GLU A 138 -4.05 -13.33 -5.66
CA GLU A 138 -3.87 -12.07 -4.94
C GLU A 138 -4.29 -10.86 -5.79
N GLY A 139 -4.72 -9.77 -5.13
CA GLY A 139 -4.82 -8.47 -5.77
C GLY A 139 -3.45 -7.79 -5.83
N VAL A 140 -3.19 -7.06 -6.90
CA VAL A 140 -2.00 -6.22 -7.05
C VAL A 140 -2.40 -4.77 -7.23
N ILE A 141 -1.81 -3.88 -6.46
CA ILE A 141 -2.09 -2.45 -6.44
C ILE A 141 -0.85 -1.69 -6.89
N ILE A 142 -1.02 -0.81 -7.86
CA ILE A 142 0.05 0.04 -8.38
C ILE A 142 -0.29 1.52 -8.29
N PHE A 143 0.75 2.33 -8.16
CA PHE A 143 0.69 3.78 -8.31
C PHE A 143 1.46 4.18 -9.58
N PRO A 144 0.79 4.22 -10.75
CA PRO A 144 1.49 4.37 -12.03
C PRO A 144 2.09 5.76 -12.26
N GLU A 145 1.74 6.75 -11.44
CA GLU A 145 2.41 8.07 -11.40
C GLU A 145 3.89 7.94 -11.03
N GLY A 146 4.23 6.94 -10.24
CA GLY A 146 5.60 6.68 -9.86
C GLY A 146 6.14 7.52 -8.72
N THR A 147 5.45 8.55 -8.31
CA THR A 147 5.73 9.40 -7.15
C THR A 147 4.41 9.88 -6.56
N SER A 148 4.45 10.34 -5.33
CA SER A 148 3.31 11.00 -4.69
C SER A 148 3.21 12.47 -5.08
N THR A 149 2.01 13.05 -4.99
CA THR A 149 1.70 14.43 -5.37
C THR A 149 0.93 15.16 -4.30
N LYS A 150 0.79 16.48 -4.46
CA LYS A 150 -0.08 17.30 -3.59
C LYS A 150 -1.57 16.99 -3.74
N GLY A 151 -1.96 16.29 -4.81
CA GLY A 151 -3.36 16.00 -5.11
C GLY A 151 -4.09 17.08 -5.89
N GLU A 152 -3.39 18.09 -6.39
CA GLU A 152 -3.97 19.12 -7.26
C GLU A 152 -4.26 18.56 -8.65
N THR A 153 -3.40 17.67 -9.11
CA THR A 153 -3.51 16.99 -10.43
C THR A 153 -3.02 15.56 -10.30
N VAL A 154 -3.48 14.70 -11.22
CA VAL A 154 -2.93 13.36 -11.40
C VAL A 154 -1.82 13.45 -12.45
N LEU A 155 -0.62 12.96 -12.11
CA LEU A 155 0.49 12.94 -13.05
C LEU A 155 0.28 11.92 -14.18
N PRO A 156 0.97 12.08 -15.31
CA PRO A 156 0.93 11.10 -16.37
C PRO A 156 1.36 9.72 -15.87
N PHE A 157 0.58 8.71 -16.22
CA PHE A 157 0.85 7.33 -15.84
C PHE A 157 1.99 6.76 -16.69
N ASN A 158 2.93 6.09 -16.03
CA ASN A 158 4.00 5.38 -16.69
C ASN A 158 3.44 4.13 -17.38
N SER A 159 3.47 4.13 -18.72
CA SER A 159 2.89 3.09 -19.57
C SER A 159 3.51 1.71 -19.35
N SER A 160 4.77 1.64 -18.90
CA SER A 160 5.44 0.35 -18.65
C SER A 160 4.75 -0.51 -17.59
N PHE A 161 3.99 0.08 -16.68
CA PHE A 161 3.19 -0.68 -15.74
C PHE A 161 2.00 -1.39 -16.39
N PHE A 162 1.46 -0.82 -17.47
CA PHE A 162 0.33 -1.40 -18.17
C PHE A 162 0.72 -2.45 -19.20
N GLU A 163 2.01 -2.58 -19.55
CA GLU A 163 2.50 -3.71 -20.34
C GLU A 163 2.25 -5.05 -19.64
N PHE A 164 2.27 -5.06 -18.31
CA PHE A 164 1.96 -6.26 -17.54
C PHE A 164 0.45 -6.55 -17.55
N ALA A 165 -0.36 -5.51 -17.39
CA ALA A 165 -1.82 -5.63 -17.47
C ALA A 165 -2.28 -6.14 -18.84
N ALA A 166 -1.59 -5.77 -19.93
CA ALA A 166 -1.88 -6.26 -21.28
C ALA A 166 -1.56 -7.76 -21.48
N ARG A 167 -0.81 -8.37 -20.58
CA ARG A 167 -0.44 -9.81 -20.65
C ARG A 167 -1.31 -10.72 -19.78
N ILE A 168 -2.17 -10.12 -18.96
CA ILE A 168 -3.07 -10.84 -18.07
C ILE A 168 -4.49 -10.76 -18.61
N ASP A 169 -5.24 -11.85 -18.51
CA ASP A 169 -6.66 -11.90 -18.89
C ASP A 169 -7.55 -11.45 -17.70
N LEU A 170 -7.24 -10.27 -17.17
CA LEU A 170 -7.99 -9.65 -16.09
C LEU A 170 -8.28 -8.19 -16.42
N PRO A 171 -9.49 -7.70 -16.10
CA PRO A 171 -9.80 -6.29 -16.26
C PRO A 171 -8.94 -5.45 -15.31
N VAL A 172 -8.45 -4.31 -15.82
CA VAL A 172 -7.77 -3.32 -14.99
C VAL A 172 -8.81 -2.56 -14.19
N SER A 173 -8.76 -2.68 -12.88
CA SER A 173 -9.53 -1.85 -11.96
C SER A 173 -8.82 -0.51 -11.73
N TYR A 174 -9.57 0.52 -11.39
CA TYR A 174 -8.98 1.81 -11.02
C TYR A 174 -9.64 2.37 -9.76
N ALA A 175 -8.86 3.14 -9.01
CA ALA A 175 -9.34 3.89 -7.85
C ALA A 175 -8.79 5.33 -7.91
N ALA A 176 -9.58 6.27 -7.42
CA ALA A 176 -9.14 7.64 -7.19
C ALA A 176 -9.16 7.92 -5.68
N ILE A 177 -8.00 8.31 -5.14
CA ILE A 177 -7.87 8.70 -3.74
C ILE A 177 -7.91 10.22 -3.64
N SER A 178 -8.65 10.72 -2.67
CA SER A 178 -8.61 12.12 -2.26
C SER A 178 -8.70 12.21 -0.73
N TYR A 179 -8.05 13.22 -0.16
CA TYR A 179 -8.10 13.49 1.27
C TYR A 179 -8.85 14.78 1.56
N ARG A 180 -9.62 14.77 2.63
CA ARG A 180 -10.30 15.95 3.15
C ARG A 180 -9.94 16.11 4.62
N THR A 181 -9.63 17.33 5.02
CA THR A 181 -9.43 17.72 6.41
C THR A 181 -10.65 18.50 6.92
N PRO A 182 -10.83 18.63 8.24
CA PRO A 182 -11.89 19.49 8.78
C PRO A 182 -11.81 20.91 8.21
N PRO A 183 -12.93 21.59 8.00
CA PRO A 183 -12.99 22.92 7.36
C PRO A 183 -12.11 23.99 8.01
N ASP A 184 -11.94 23.92 9.34
CA ASP A 184 -11.14 24.87 10.11
C ASP A 184 -9.71 24.40 10.37
N GLY A 185 -9.30 23.30 9.70
CA GLY A 185 -7.97 22.70 9.84
C GLY A 185 -7.04 23.05 8.67
N PRO A 186 -5.76 22.65 8.76
CA PRO A 186 -4.83 22.75 7.63
C PRO A 186 -5.33 21.91 6.45
N THR A 187 -4.91 22.24 5.23
CA THR A 187 -5.29 21.51 4.03
C THR A 187 -4.70 20.10 4.00
N ALA A 188 -5.29 19.20 3.22
CA ALA A 188 -4.78 17.84 3.10
C ALA A 188 -3.35 17.82 2.51
N SER A 189 -3.03 18.74 1.61
CA SER A 189 -1.69 18.89 1.04
C SER A 189 -0.62 19.29 2.08
N GLU A 190 -1.01 19.92 3.19
CA GLU A 190 -0.08 20.30 4.24
C GLU A 190 0.15 19.22 5.30
N VAL A 191 -0.78 18.30 5.50
CA VAL A 191 -0.73 17.37 6.65
C VAL A 191 -0.84 15.90 6.31
N VAL A 192 -1.30 15.56 5.12
CA VAL A 192 -1.50 14.16 4.69
C VAL A 192 -0.64 13.83 3.48
N CYS A 193 -0.66 14.68 2.45
CA CYS A 193 0.06 14.42 1.22
C CYS A 193 1.58 14.53 1.45
N TRP A 194 2.31 13.57 0.92
CA TRP A 194 3.77 13.57 0.91
C TRP A 194 4.24 13.62 -0.54
N TRP A 195 4.81 14.74 -0.97
CA TRP A 195 5.09 15.04 -2.37
C TRP A 195 6.49 15.64 -2.61
N GLU A 196 7.26 15.87 -1.56
CA GLU A 196 8.68 16.23 -1.64
C GLU A 196 9.53 14.99 -1.33
N ASP A 197 10.22 14.48 -2.35
CA ASP A 197 11.25 13.43 -2.25
C ASP A 197 12.63 14.05 -2.49
#